data_5e412d0f1dd62884b82f9eb7be49b4f0
#
_entry.id   5e412d0f1dd62884b82f9eb7be49b4f0
#
_cell.length_a   1.000
_cell.length_b   1.000
_cell.length_c   1.000
_cell.angle_alpha   90.00
_cell.angle_beta   90.00
_cell.angle_gamma   90.00
#
_symmetry.space_group_name_H-M   'P 1'
#
loop_
_entity.id
_entity.type
_entity.pdbx_description
1 polymer ?
#
loop_
_entity_poly.entity_id
_entity_poly.type
_entity_poly.pdbx_seq_one_letter_code
_entity_poly.pdbx_strand_id
1 'polypeptide(L)'
;MFSYRIRQPVWYRKMIQDIEPKRFHNEYAYRKPPKNDDAILAFSEKLILAKKVEDEHELVWLTVSEYKSYIGINDTFTQDASWQDNLTYLFVIDDRQYFLYRPQNLVRTTEPYYAERSANGATDVNWEERLEIPGYEYRSMYKTRSCKPKEEVLAAATGWHLHLWYSMNRYCGACGTPVLPDEKERMLRCPSCGHLIFPTIAPAVIVGVTDGDCIILTTYAAREYKRYAL
;
A
#
# COMPACT_ATOMS: atom_id res chain seq x y z
N MET A 1 42.63 29.02 -2.79
CA MET A 1 41.99 27.68 -2.97
C MET A 1 41.18 27.39 -1.71
N PHE A 2 39.90 27.79 -1.71
CA PHE A 2 39.05 27.63 -0.52
C PHE A 2 38.36 26.26 -0.59
N SER A 3 38.77 25.36 0.30
CA SER A 3 38.13 24.07 0.48
C SER A 3 36.86 24.26 1.29
N TYR A 4 35.71 24.28 0.67
CA TYR A 4 34.44 24.14 1.36
C TYR A 4 34.25 22.68 1.78
N ARG A 5 34.49 22.38 3.03
CA ARG A 5 33.92 21.15 3.65
C ARG A 5 32.43 21.30 3.62
N ILE A 6 31.79 20.56 2.74
CA ILE A 6 30.33 20.32 2.83
C ILE A 6 30.14 19.62 4.17
N ARG A 7 29.79 20.39 5.22
CA ARG A 7 29.22 19.78 6.44
C ARG A 7 27.97 19.09 5.94
N GLN A 8 27.93 17.78 6.11
CA GLN A 8 26.68 17.03 5.85
C GLN A 8 25.57 17.77 6.60
N PRO A 9 24.52 18.21 5.91
CA PRO A 9 23.47 18.97 6.57
C PRO A 9 22.83 18.08 7.62
N VAL A 10 22.50 18.65 8.76
CA VAL A 10 21.80 18.06 9.91
C VAL A 10 20.41 17.47 9.54
N TRP A 11 20.08 17.45 8.27
CA TRP A 11 18.82 17.02 7.65
C TRP A 11 18.88 15.64 7.00
N TYR A 12 19.79 14.77 7.36
CA TYR A 12 19.68 13.37 6.95
C TYR A 12 18.48 12.76 7.69
N ARG A 13 17.28 13.20 7.33
CA ARG A 13 16.06 12.48 7.68
C ARG A 13 16.21 11.10 7.06
N LYS A 14 16.38 10.10 7.89
CA LYS A 14 16.36 8.71 7.45
C LYS A 14 15.21 8.54 6.47
N MET A 15 15.50 8.03 5.29
CA MET A 15 14.47 7.74 4.31
C MET A 15 13.51 6.66 4.83
N ILE A 16 12.39 6.45 4.15
CA ILE A 16 11.37 5.50 4.59
C ILE A 16 11.91 4.07 4.63
N GLN A 17 12.86 3.75 3.75
CA GLN A 17 13.51 2.44 3.65
C GLN A 17 14.66 2.22 4.65
N ASP A 18 15.10 3.26 5.36
CA ASP A 18 16.19 3.16 6.34
C ASP A 18 15.66 2.60 7.66
N ILE A 19 15.38 1.31 7.67
CA ILE A 19 14.76 0.59 8.79
C ILE A 19 15.77 -0.20 9.65
N GLU A 20 17.09 -0.11 9.36
CA GLU A 20 18.10 -0.83 10.14
C GLU A 20 17.90 -0.64 11.66
N PRO A 21 18.14 -1.71 12.43
CA PRO A 21 18.72 -3.02 12.07
C PRO A 21 17.76 -4.01 11.43
N LYS A 22 16.48 -3.67 11.26
CA LYS A 22 15.48 -4.54 10.64
C LYS A 22 15.74 -4.76 9.15
N ARG A 23 15.31 -5.91 8.64
CA ARG A 23 15.54 -6.34 7.26
C ARG A 23 14.22 -6.53 6.53
N PHE A 24 14.14 -5.94 5.35
CA PHE A 24 13.00 -6.09 4.45
C PHE A 24 13.28 -7.19 3.43
N HIS A 25 12.37 -8.16 3.33
CA HIS A 25 12.42 -9.30 2.43
C HIS A 25 11.20 -9.28 1.50
N ASN A 26 11.45 -9.02 0.22
CA ASN A 26 10.40 -8.84 -0.80
C ASN A 26 10.21 -10.09 -1.69
N GLU A 27 10.70 -11.25 -1.26
CA GLU A 27 10.53 -12.50 -1.99
C GLU A 27 9.04 -12.85 -2.11
N TYR A 28 8.63 -13.22 -3.31
CA TYR A 28 7.27 -13.62 -3.55
C TYR A 28 7.02 -15.04 -3.05
N ALA A 29 5.87 -15.25 -2.40
CA ALA A 29 5.40 -16.56 -2.02
C ALA A 29 3.89 -16.65 -2.26
N TYR A 30 3.50 -17.48 -3.22
CA TYR A 30 2.10 -17.73 -3.53
C TYR A 30 1.43 -18.47 -2.36
N ARG A 31 0.28 -17.94 -1.89
CA ARG A 31 -0.53 -18.53 -0.81
C ARG A 31 0.27 -18.94 0.43
N LYS A 32 1.27 -18.13 0.81
CA LYS A 32 2.00 -18.37 2.07
C LYS A 32 1.02 -18.30 3.25
N PRO A 33 0.99 -19.34 4.12
CA PRO A 33 0.04 -19.36 5.22
C PRO A 33 0.37 -18.30 6.25
N PRO A 34 -0.62 -17.51 6.70
CA PRO A 34 -0.43 -16.49 7.73
C PRO A 34 -0.32 -17.12 9.12
N LYS A 35 0.51 -16.51 9.98
CA LYS A 35 0.64 -16.81 11.41
C LYS A 35 -0.19 -15.81 12.22
N ASN A 36 -0.50 -16.13 13.46
CA ASN A 36 -1.36 -15.31 14.32
C ASN A 36 -0.85 -13.88 14.52
N ASP A 37 0.48 -13.68 14.61
CA ASP A 37 1.11 -12.38 14.87
C ASP A 37 1.43 -11.58 13.59
N ASP A 38 1.18 -12.17 12.42
CA ASP A 38 1.40 -11.50 11.16
C ASP A 38 0.44 -10.31 10.98
N ALA A 39 0.89 -9.31 10.21
CA ALA A 39 0.16 -8.08 10.00
C ALA A 39 -0.77 -8.15 8.80
N ILE A 40 -1.95 -7.59 8.93
CA ILE A 40 -2.91 -7.37 7.84
C ILE A 40 -2.98 -5.88 7.55
N LEU A 41 -2.69 -5.52 6.30
CA LEU A 41 -2.82 -4.17 5.76
C LEU A 41 -4.14 -4.08 4.97
N ALA A 42 -5.08 -3.29 5.46
CA ALA A 42 -6.36 -3.06 4.79
C ALA A 42 -6.43 -1.60 4.34
N PHE A 43 -6.68 -1.40 3.05
CA PHE A 43 -6.75 -0.07 2.44
C PHE A 43 -8.15 0.23 1.95
N SER A 44 -8.53 1.50 2.01
CA SER A 44 -9.74 2.03 1.40
C SER A 44 -9.41 3.41 0.84
N GLU A 45 -9.47 3.58 -0.47
CA GLU A 45 -9.04 4.79 -1.16
C GLU A 45 -7.59 5.19 -0.79
N LYS A 46 -7.40 6.35 -0.17
CA LYS A 46 -6.09 6.87 0.31
C LYS A 46 -5.92 6.69 1.83
N LEU A 47 -6.62 5.73 2.39
CA LEU A 47 -6.64 5.44 3.82
C LEU A 47 -6.13 4.03 4.08
N ILE A 48 -5.55 3.82 5.27
CA ILE A 48 -5.12 2.52 5.78
C ILE A 48 -5.71 2.28 7.16
N LEU A 49 -6.17 1.06 7.41
CA LEU A 49 -6.71 0.66 8.70
C LEU A 49 -5.56 0.49 9.72
N ALA A 50 -5.65 1.20 10.83
CA ALA A 50 -4.69 1.13 11.92
C ALA A 50 -5.40 1.10 13.27
N LYS A 51 -4.79 0.48 14.27
CA LYS A 51 -5.30 0.44 15.64
C LYS A 51 -5.35 1.84 16.24
N LYS A 52 -6.40 2.15 16.96
CA LYS A 52 -6.49 3.38 17.76
C LYS A 52 -5.53 3.27 18.94
N VAL A 53 -4.55 4.14 18.99
CA VAL A 53 -3.55 4.23 20.06
C VAL A 53 -3.48 5.69 20.56
N GLU A 54 -2.97 5.89 21.78
CA GLU A 54 -2.88 7.23 22.38
C GLU A 54 -1.93 8.15 21.60
N ASP A 55 -0.81 7.64 21.10
CA ASP A 55 0.11 8.39 20.25
C ASP A 55 -0.33 8.32 18.78
N GLU A 56 -0.88 9.40 18.26
CA GLU A 56 -1.30 9.50 16.85
C GLU A 56 -0.18 9.24 15.84
N HIS A 57 1.08 9.29 16.27
CA HIS A 57 2.23 9.00 15.41
C HIS A 57 2.65 7.53 15.47
N GLU A 58 2.01 6.71 16.28
CA GLU A 58 2.28 5.28 16.31
C GLU A 58 1.41 4.52 15.32
N LEU A 59 2.02 3.56 14.61
CA LEU A 59 1.34 2.66 13.69
C LEU A 59 1.33 1.24 14.24
N VAL A 60 0.14 0.72 14.43
CA VAL A 60 -0.09 -0.68 14.83
C VAL A 60 -1.12 -1.27 13.87
N TRP A 61 -0.73 -2.33 13.17
CA TRP A 61 -1.60 -2.99 12.21
C TRP A 61 -2.46 -4.05 12.86
N LEU A 62 -3.54 -4.38 12.20
CA LEU A 62 -4.37 -5.52 12.51
C LEU A 62 -3.53 -6.81 12.43
N THR A 63 -3.64 -7.66 13.43
CA THR A 63 -3.04 -8.99 13.41
C THR A 63 -3.99 -10.04 12.84
N VAL A 64 -3.43 -11.14 12.36
CA VAL A 64 -4.22 -12.27 11.88
C VAL A 64 -5.09 -12.85 13.00
N SER A 65 -4.61 -12.90 14.24
CA SER A 65 -5.40 -13.38 15.38
C SER A 65 -6.59 -12.49 15.70
N GLU A 66 -6.42 -11.14 15.63
CA GLU A 66 -7.52 -10.19 15.83
C GLU A 66 -8.54 -10.28 14.69
N TYR A 67 -8.09 -10.46 13.46
CA TYR A 67 -8.96 -10.67 12.30
C TYR A 67 -9.79 -11.95 12.42
N LYS A 68 -9.15 -13.08 12.79
CA LYS A 68 -9.85 -14.34 13.05
C LYS A 68 -10.94 -14.18 14.12
N SER A 69 -10.59 -13.54 15.24
CA SER A 69 -11.55 -13.25 16.31
C SER A 69 -12.73 -12.43 15.84
N TYR A 70 -12.47 -11.42 15.00
CA TYR A 70 -13.52 -10.58 14.43
C TYR A 70 -14.48 -11.33 13.52
N ILE A 71 -14.00 -12.25 12.69
CA ILE A 71 -14.83 -13.07 11.79
C ILE A 71 -15.39 -14.34 12.47
N GLY A 72 -15.19 -14.49 13.78
CA GLY A 72 -15.75 -15.60 14.58
C GLY A 72 -15.04 -16.94 14.39
N ILE A 73 -13.80 -16.95 13.87
CA ILE A 73 -12.99 -18.15 13.72
C ILE A 73 -12.19 -18.40 15.00
N ASN A 74 -12.50 -19.51 15.68
CA ASN A 74 -11.72 -19.99 16.82
C ASN A 74 -10.84 -21.16 16.38
N ASP A 75 -9.55 -21.11 16.69
CA ASP A 75 -8.50 -22.07 16.28
C ASP A 75 -8.81 -23.54 16.64
N THR A 76 -9.83 -23.80 17.45
CA THR A 76 -10.14 -25.14 17.98
C THR A 76 -11.04 -26.00 17.12
N PHE A 77 -11.80 -25.45 16.15
CA PHE A 77 -12.86 -26.22 15.49
C PHE A 77 -13.10 -25.99 14.00
N THR A 78 -12.45 -25.07 13.31
CA THR A 78 -12.73 -24.85 11.88
C THR A 78 -11.54 -25.22 11.00
N GLN A 79 -11.65 -26.35 10.29
CA GLN A 79 -10.78 -26.71 9.15
C GLN A 79 -11.05 -25.80 7.92
N ASP A 80 -11.97 -24.86 8.04
CA ASP A 80 -12.28 -23.92 6.97
C ASP A 80 -11.22 -22.82 6.88
N ALA A 81 -10.32 -22.97 5.94
CA ALA A 81 -9.26 -22.00 5.63
C ALA A 81 -9.71 -20.93 4.62
N SER A 82 -10.98 -20.88 4.25
CA SER A 82 -11.50 -19.95 3.21
C SER A 82 -11.28 -18.46 3.54
N TRP A 83 -11.19 -18.12 4.83
CA TRP A 83 -10.83 -16.76 5.26
C TRP A 83 -9.45 -16.29 4.76
N GLN A 84 -8.52 -17.24 4.51
CA GLN A 84 -7.20 -16.92 3.97
C GLN A 84 -7.27 -16.45 2.53
N ASP A 85 -8.33 -16.80 1.79
CA ASP A 85 -8.53 -16.34 0.42
C ASP A 85 -8.74 -14.82 0.34
N ASN A 86 -9.11 -14.18 1.47
CA ASN A 86 -9.18 -12.72 1.59
C ASN A 86 -7.82 -12.06 1.85
N LEU A 87 -6.77 -12.85 2.06
CA LEU A 87 -5.43 -12.36 2.39
C LEU A 87 -4.45 -12.68 1.25
N THR A 88 -3.78 -11.66 0.77
CA THR A 88 -2.70 -11.81 -0.23
C THR A 88 -1.37 -11.53 0.44
N TYR A 89 -0.45 -12.51 0.44
CA TYR A 89 0.91 -12.31 0.96
C TYR A 89 1.64 -11.21 0.21
N LEU A 90 2.31 -10.33 0.96
CA LEU A 90 3.07 -9.21 0.39
C LEU A 90 4.58 -9.39 0.55
N PHE A 91 5.09 -9.36 1.79
CA PHE A 91 6.52 -9.37 2.12
C PHE A 91 6.72 -9.73 3.60
N VAL A 92 7.99 -9.76 4.01
CA VAL A 92 8.40 -9.96 5.41
C VAL A 92 9.30 -8.80 5.86
N ILE A 93 9.15 -8.36 7.10
CA ILE A 93 10.15 -7.52 7.77
C ILE A 93 10.63 -8.31 8.99
N ASP A 94 11.91 -8.66 9.02
CA ASP A 94 12.49 -9.67 9.93
C ASP A 94 11.72 -11.01 9.84
N ASP A 95 10.98 -11.35 10.89
CA ASP A 95 10.20 -12.59 10.97
C ASP A 95 8.70 -12.38 10.79
N ARG A 96 8.23 -11.13 10.74
CA ARG A 96 6.82 -10.77 10.61
C ARG A 96 6.40 -10.69 9.16
N GLN A 97 5.39 -11.47 8.79
CA GLN A 97 4.78 -11.42 7.46
C GLN A 97 3.72 -10.32 7.40
N TYR A 98 3.57 -9.74 6.21
CA TYR A 98 2.56 -8.73 5.92
C TYR A 98 1.65 -9.21 4.81
N PHE A 99 0.35 -9.13 5.06
CA PHE A 99 -0.70 -9.53 4.13
C PHE A 99 -1.55 -8.34 3.73
N LEU A 100 -2.00 -8.33 2.51
CA LEU A 100 -3.01 -7.39 2.03
C LEU A 100 -4.39 -8.00 2.24
N TYR A 101 -5.28 -7.30 2.92
CA TYR A 101 -6.70 -7.63 2.92
C TYR A 101 -7.28 -7.30 1.54
N ARG A 102 -7.73 -8.34 0.85
CA ARG A 102 -8.26 -8.26 -0.50
C ARG A 102 -9.32 -9.33 -0.71
N PRO A 103 -10.58 -9.07 -0.29
CA PRO A 103 -11.66 -10.01 -0.44
C PRO A 103 -11.86 -10.38 -1.92
N GLN A 104 -11.95 -11.68 -2.19
CA GLN A 104 -12.07 -12.24 -3.55
C GLN A 104 -13.43 -11.94 -4.17
N ASN A 105 -14.47 -11.76 -3.33
CA ASN A 105 -15.85 -11.62 -3.74
C ASN A 105 -16.29 -10.17 -4.01
N LEU A 106 -15.36 -9.23 -4.15
CA LEU A 106 -15.70 -7.87 -4.59
C LEU A 106 -16.27 -7.92 -6.01
N VAL A 107 -17.55 -8.29 -6.08
CA VAL A 107 -18.36 -8.09 -7.29
C VAL A 107 -18.40 -6.58 -7.49
N ARG A 108 -17.85 -6.13 -8.60
CA ARG A 108 -18.07 -4.76 -9.06
C ARG A 108 -19.57 -4.59 -9.18
N THR A 109 -20.16 -3.71 -8.38
CA THR A 109 -21.43 -3.11 -8.77
C THR A 109 -21.21 -2.49 -10.13
N THR A 110 -22.08 -2.77 -11.08
CA THR A 110 -21.95 -2.49 -12.51
C THR A 110 -22.16 -1.02 -12.88
N GLU A 111 -21.82 -0.11 -11.98
CA GLU A 111 -21.73 1.30 -12.32
C GLU A 111 -20.54 1.51 -13.25
N PRO A 112 -20.74 2.08 -14.44
CA PRO A 112 -19.66 2.24 -15.39
C PRO A 112 -18.58 3.16 -14.79
N TYR A 113 -17.33 2.82 -15.05
CA TYR A 113 -16.13 3.60 -14.72
C TYR A 113 -16.17 5.09 -15.13
N TYR A 114 -17.18 5.48 -15.87
CA TYR A 114 -17.48 6.85 -16.32
C TYR A 114 -18.55 7.55 -15.49
N ALA A 115 -18.83 7.10 -14.26
CA ALA A 115 -19.51 7.96 -13.30
C ALA A 115 -18.75 9.29 -13.29
N GLU A 116 -19.46 10.35 -13.61
CA GLU A 116 -18.93 11.70 -13.83
C GLU A 116 -17.86 12.03 -12.80
N ARG A 117 -16.66 12.38 -13.28
CA ARG A 117 -15.65 12.97 -12.42
C ARG A 117 -16.34 14.15 -11.73
N SER A 118 -16.63 13.99 -10.44
CA SER A 118 -17.04 15.13 -9.66
C SER A 118 -15.98 16.21 -9.84
N ALA A 119 -16.38 17.46 -9.91
CA ALA A 119 -15.51 18.61 -10.15
C ALA A 119 -14.28 18.66 -9.20
N ASN A 120 -14.28 17.87 -8.14
CA ASN A 120 -13.23 17.76 -7.11
C ASN A 120 -12.24 16.61 -7.31
N GLY A 121 -12.27 15.91 -8.45
CA GLY A 121 -11.27 14.87 -8.78
C GLY A 121 -11.30 13.64 -7.87
N ALA A 122 -12.27 13.51 -6.98
CA ALA A 122 -12.53 12.32 -6.21
C ALA A 122 -13.25 11.32 -7.11
N THR A 123 -12.59 10.23 -7.46
CA THR A 123 -13.27 9.06 -7.96
C THR A 123 -13.94 8.42 -6.77
N ASP A 124 -15.23 8.61 -6.60
CA ASP A 124 -16.06 7.83 -5.68
C ASP A 124 -16.15 6.40 -6.20
N VAL A 125 -15.06 5.68 -6.12
CA VAL A 125 -15.09 4.23 -6.22
C VAL A 125 -15.53 3.74 -4.87
N ASN A 126 -16.84 3.55 -4.71
CA ASN A 126 -17.42 2.96 -3.52
C ASN A 126 -16.96 1.50 -3.46
N TRP A 127 -15.88 1.27 -2.69
CA TRP A 127 -15.42 -0.08 -2.35
C TRP A 127 -16.33 -0.58 -1.24
N GLU A 128 -17.34 -1.34 -1.56
CA GLU A 128 -18.45 -1.72 -0.68
C GLU A 128 -18.08 -2.56 0.55
N GLU A 129 -16.81 -2.92 0.75
CA GLU A 129 -16.41 -3.65 1.97
C GLU A 129 -15.18 -3.02 2.62
N ARG A 130 -15.40 -1.93 3.34
CA ARG A 130 -14.44 -1.50 4.36
C ARG A 130 -14.44 -2.52 5.49
N LEU A 131 -13.25 -2.96 5.86
CA LEU A 131 -13.07 -3.76 7.06
C LEU A 131 -13.28 -2.87 8.30
N GLU A 132 -14.39 -3.01 8.98
CA GLU A 132 -14.72 -2.22 10.16
C GLU A 132 -14.52 -3.04 11.43
N ILE A 133 -13.39 -2.85 12.11
CA ILE A 133 -13.00 -3.58 13.30
C ILE A 133 -13.06 -2.66 14.53
N PRO A 134 -13.70 -3.06 15.63
CA PRO A 134 -13.70 -2.29 16.87
C PRO A 134 -12.29 -1.99 17.36
N GLY A 135 -12.02 -0.74 17.74
CA GLY A 135 -10.68 -0.31 18.17
C GLY A 135 -9.72 0.05 17.04
N TYR A 136 -10.16 0.01 15.79
CA TYR A 136 -9.40 0.44 14.61
C TYR A 136 -10.03 1.64 13.94
N GLU A 137 -9.25 2.37 13.16
CA GLU A 137 -9.68 3.53 12.37
C GLU A 137 -8.90 3.61 11.06
N TYR A 138 -9.49 4.24 10.05
CA TYR A 138 -8.83 4.52 8.80
C TYR A 138 -8.04 5.82 8.88
N ARG A 139 -6.72 5.75 8.72
CA ARG A 139 -5.78 6.87 8.74
C ARG A 139 -5.29 7.23 7.35
N SER A 140 -5.08 8.52 7.10
CA SER A 140 -4.58 9.01 5.82
C SER A 140 -3.16 8.50 5.53
N MET A 141 -2.94 7.90 4.35
CA MET A 141 -1.61 7.48 3.88
C MET A 141 -0.59 8.63 3.84
N TYR A 142 -1.03 9.86 3.63
CA TYR A 142 -0.12 11.02 3.66
C TYR A 142 0.43 11.31 5.06
N LYS A 143 -0.35 11.04 6.10
CA LYS A 143 0.06 11.25 7.50
C LYS A 143 0.97 10.12 8.00
N THR A 144 0.88 8.92 7.47
CA THR A 144 1.69 7.77 7.92
C THR A 144 3.19 8.00 7.74
N ARG A 145 3.61 8.86 6.79
CA ARG A 145 5.03 9.14 6.52
C ARG A 145 5.78 9.75 7.72
N SER A 146 5.09 10.42 8.62
CA SER A 146 5.65 11.01 9.84
C SER A 146 5.49 10.14 11.08
N CYS A 147 4.92 8.95 10.92
CA CYS A 147 4.68 8.01 12.02
C CYS A 147 5.89 7.14 12.35
N LYS A 148 5.74 6.34 13.38
CA LYS A 148 6.70 5.35 13.90
C LYS A 148 5.95 4.05 14.26
N PRO A 149 6.65 2.91 14.39
CA PRO A 149 8.05 2.76 14.03
C PRO A 149 8.25 2.77 12.50
N LYS A 150 9.49 2.98 12.03
CA LYS A 150 9.79 3.20 10.61
C LYS A 150 9.49 1.99 9.72
N GLU A 151 9.71 0.80 10.24
CA GLU A 151 9.39 -0.43 9.53
C GLU A 151 7.89 -0.52 9.17
N GLU A 152 7.02 -0.03 10.06
CA GLU A 152 5.58 -0.02 9.79
C GLU A 152 5.21 1.07 8.76
N VAL A 153 5.95 2.18 8.74
CA VAL A 153 5.80 3.19 7.68
C VAL A 153 6.22 2.63 6.32
N LEU A 154 7.34 1.88 6.26
CA LEU A 154 7.76 1.18 5.05
C LEU A 154 6.73 0.14 4.62
N ALA A 155 6.19 -0.63 5.57
CA ALA A 155 5.15 -1.62 5.32
C ALA A 155 3.89 -0.96 4.71
N ALA A 156 3.43 0.16 5.29
CA ALA A 156 2.29 0.90 4.75
C ALA A 156 2.53 1.38 3.32
N ALA A 157 3.70 1.99 3.05
CA ALA A 157 4.02 2.53 1.73
C ALA A 157 4.13 1.42 0.66
N THR A 158 4.81 0.32 0.98
CA THR A 158 4.97 -0.82 0.07
C THR A 158 3.64 -1.53 -0.16
N GLY A 159 2.89 -1.79 0.92
CA GLY A 159 1.56 -2.37 0.85
C GLY A 159 0.59 -1.54 0.01
N TRP A 160 0.65 -0.20 0.16
CA TRP A 160 -0.15 0.73 -0.64
C TRP A 160 0.14 0.62 -2.14
N HIS A 161 1.42 0.57 -2.55
CA HIS A 161 1.79 0.40 -3.95
C HIS A 161 1.25 -0.91 -4.53
N LEU A 162 1.38 -2.01 -3.79
CA LEU A 162 0.86 -3.31 -4.21
C LEU A 162 -0.68 -3.33 -4.22
N HIS A 163 -1.33 -2.71 -3.23
CA HIS A 163 -2.78 -2.54 -3.24
C HIS A 163 -3.29 -1.83 -4.48
N LEU A 164 -2.68 -0.70 -4.85
CA LEU A 164 -3.04 0.03 -6.07
C LEU A 164 -2.83 -0.82 -7.32
N TRP A 165 -1.70 -1.52 -7.40
CA TRP A 165 -1.43 -2.40 -8.54
C TRP A 165 -2.48 -3.51 -8.68
N TYR A 166 -2.80 -4.22 -7.60
CA TYR A 166 -3.87 -5.24 -7.62
C TYR A 166 -5.24 -4.66 -7.95
N SER A 167 -5.54 -3.47 -7.45
CA SER A 167 -6.83 -2.82 -7.66
C SER A 167 -7.02 -2.34 -9.10
N MET A 168 -5.95 -1.87 -9.74
CA MET A 168 -5.98 -1.38 -11.13
C MET A 168 -5.95 -2.49 -12.17
N ASN A 169 -5.47 -3.69 -11.80
CA ASN A 169 -5.23 -4.77 -12.74
C ASN A 169 -6.11 -5.99 -12.43
N ARG A 170 -7.43 -5.80 -12.50
CA ARG A 170 -8.41 -6.89 -12.29
C ARG A 170 -8.72 -7.65 -13.57
N TYR A 171 -8.62 -6.97 -14.70
CA TYR A 171 -8.94 -7.49 -16.02
C TYR A 171 -7.75 -7.29 -16.96
N CYS A 172 -7.62 -8.23 -17.90
CA CYS A 172 -6.62 -8.15 -18.94
C CYS A 172 -6.90 -6.96 -19.86
N GLY A 173 -5.93 -6.06 -20.02
CA GLY A 173 -6.05 -4.92 -20.94
C GLY A 173 -6.13 -5.31 -22.42
N ALA A 174 -5.73 -6.54 -22.78
CA ALA A 174 -5.77 -7.03 -24.16
C ALA A 174 -7.10 -7.70 -24.52
N CYS A 175 -7.74 -8.46 -23.61
CA CYS A 175 -8.92 -9.27 -23.95
C CYS A 175 -10.08 -9.16 -22.94
N GLY A 176 -9.95 -8.36 -21.89
CA GLY A 176 -11.01 -8.11 -20.91
C GLY A 176 -11.26 -9.26 -19.92
N THR A 177 -10.56 -10.39 -20.04
CA THR A 177 -10.72 -11.55 -19.13
C THR A 177 -10.19 -11.20 -17.73
N PRO A 178 -10.83 -11.63 -16.63
CA PRO A 178 -10.28 -11.52 -15.28
C PRO A 178 -8.89 -12.18 -15.20
N VAL A 179 -7.94 -11.51 -14.58
CA VAL A 179 -6.57 -12.02 -14.42
C VAL A 179 -6.40 -12.71 -13.07
N LEU A 180 -5.46 -13.65 -13.02
CA LEU A 180 -5.16 -14.46 -11.83
C LEU A 180 -3.72 -14.21 -11.38
N PRO A 181 -3.42 -14.26 -10.06
CA PRO A 181 -2.06 -14.26 -9.57
C PRO A 181 -1.28 -15.47 -10.10
N ASP A 182 -0.03 -15.25 -10.49
CA ASP A 182 0.87 -16.34 -10.87
C ASP A 182 1.43 -17.02 -9.61
N GLU A 183 1.78 -18.31 -9.74
CA GLU A 183 2.27 -19.11 -8.61
C GLU A 183 3.76 -18.91 -8.34
N LYS A 184 4.53 -18.51 -9.33
CA LYS A 184 6.00 -18.44 -9.27
C LYS A 184 6.52 -17.05 -9.06
N GLU A 185 5.85 -16.05 -9.66
CA GLU A 185 6.32 -14.66 -9.66
C GLU A 185 5.20 -13.70 -9.25
N ARG A 186 5.60 -12.56 -8.71
CA ARG A 186 4.66 -11.46 -8.38
C ARG A 186 4.18 -10.80 -9.67
N MET A 187 3.28 -11.47 -10.36
CA MET A 187 2.61 -10.97 -11.55
C MET A 187 1.18 -11.47 -11.60
N LEU A 188 0.38 -10.87 -12.45
CA LEU A 188 -0.94 -11.36 -12.82
C LEU A 188 -0.87 -11.92 -14.23
N ARG A 189 -1.53 -13.04 -14.45
CA ARG A 189 -1.59 -13.71 -15.75
C ARG A 189 -3.02 -13.79 -16.23
N CYS A 190 -3.23 -13.46 -17.49
CA CYS A 190 -4.50 -13.69 -18.14
C CYS A 190 -4.65 -15.18 -18.52
N PRO A 191 -5.66 -15.89 -18.01
CA PRO A 191 -5.86 -17.31 -18.35
C PRO A 191 -6.31 -17.52 -19.79
N SER A 192 -6.84 -16.49 -20.46
CA SER A 192 -7.35 -16.57 -21.83
C SER A 192 -6.27 -16.32 -22.88
N CYS A 193 -5.54 -15.19 -22.78
CA CYS A 193 -4.57 -14.79 -23.81
C CYS A 193 -3.10 -14.87 -23.36
N GLY A 194 -2.83 -15.25 -22.12
CA GLY A 194 -1.48 -15.38 -21.58
C GLY A 194 -0.77 -14.06 -21.26
N HIS A 195 -1.44 -12.91 -21.42
CA HIS A 195 -0.84 -11.60 -21.10
C HIS A 195 -0.38 -11.53 -19.65
N LEU A 196 0.84 -11.02 -19.45
CA LEU A 196 1.48 -10.88 -18.13
C LEU A 196 1.45 -9.42 -17.68
N ILE A 197 1.13 -9.21 -16.39
CA ILE A 197 1.06 -7.88 -15.80
C ILE A 197 1.93 -7.88 -14.54
N PHE A 198 3.03 -7.14 -14.58
CA PHE A 198 3.96 -6.98 -13.45
C PHE A 198 3.66 -5.71 -12.66
N PRO A 199 4.04 -5.64 -11.36
CA PRO A 199 4.00 -4.39 -10.62
C PRO A 199 4.78 -3.30 -11.34
N THR A 200 4.13 -2.13 -11.52
CA THR A 200 4.73 -1.02 -12.26
C THR A 200 5.68 -0.24 -11.36
N ILE A 201 6.90 -0.03 -11.83
CA ILE A 201 7.86 0.91 -11.24
C ILE A 201 7.86 2.16 -12.12
N ALA A 202 7.54 3.32 -11.52
CA ALA A 202 7.56 4.61 -12.18
C ALA A 202 8.74 5.45 -11.63
N PRO A 203 9.94 5.35 -12.22
CA PRO A 203 11.07 6.16 -11.78
C PRO A 203 10.75 7.64 -11.93
N ALA A 204 11.08 8.41 -10.89
CA ALA A 204 10.92 9.86 -10.90
C ALA A 204 12.19 10.53 -10.36
N VAL A 205 12.52 11.68 -10.92
CA VAL A 205 13.63 12.52 -10.48
C VAL A 205 13.11 13.91 -10.14
N ILE A 206 13.76 14.55 -9.19
CA ILE A 206 13.57 15.97 -8.89
C ILE A 206 14.82 16.67 -9.38
N VAL A 207 14.65 17.67 -10.26
CA VAL A 207 15.76 18.44 -10.83
C VAL A 207 15.66 19.88 -10.35
N GLY A 208 16.67 20.33 -9.62
CA GLY A 208 16.83 21.75 -9.27
C GLY A 208 17.63 22.46 -10.36
N VAL A 209 17.04 23.49 -10.96
CA VAL A 209 17.75 24.38 -11.90
C VAL A 209 18.18 25.62 -11.14
N THR A 210 19.49 25.86 -11.09
CA THR A 210 20.08 27.00 -10.34
C THR A 210 20.86 27.92 -11.24
N ASP A 211 20.87 29.22 -10.88
CA ASP A 211 21.71 30.23 -11.43
C ASP A 211 22.31 31.08 -10.28
N GLY A 212 23.57 30.89 -9.97
CA GLY A 212 24.20 31.43 -8.77
C GLY A 212 23.45 30.99 -7.51
N ASP A 213 22.93 31.94 -6.73
CA ASP A 213 22.19 31.72 -5.49
C ASP A 213 20.65 31.58 -5.72
N CYS A 214 20.22 31.61 -6.98
CA CYS A 214 18.81 31.50 -7.34
C CYS A 214 18.47 30.07 -7.74
N ILE A 215 17.22 29.65 -7.43
CA ILE A 215 16.66 28.38 -7.88
C ILE A 215 15.31 28.63 -8.56
N ILE A 216 15.08 27.97 -9.68
CA ILE A 216 13.79 28.03 -10.38
C ILE A 216 12.78 27.16 -9.67
N LEU A 217 11.66 27.77 -9.25
CA LEU A 217 10.51 27.07 -8.71
C LEU A 217 9.35 27.16 -9.69
N THR A 218 8.59 26.08 -9.78
CA THR A 218 7.38 25.99 -10.62
C THR A 218 6.13 25.93 -9.77
N THR A 219 4.99 26.27 -10.35
CA THR A 219 3.65 26.06 -9.77
C THR A 219 2.79 25.32 -10.77
N TYR A 220 1.88 24.49 -10.28
CA TYR A 220 0.94 23.82 -11.16
C TYR A 220 -0.09 24.81 -11.71
N ALA A 221 -0.13 24.97 -13.03
CA ALA A 221 -1.17 25.75 -13.68
C ALA A 221 -2.54 25.11 -13.49
N ALA A 222 -3.57 25.91 -13.22
CA ALA A 222 -4.96 25.49 -13.12
C ALA A 222 -5.29 24.37 -12.10
N ARG A 223 -4.50 24.21 -11.04
CA ARG A 223 -4.81 23.31 -9.92
C ARG A 223 -5.02 24.07 -8.62
N GLU A 224 -5.83 23.53 -7.73
CA GLU A 224 -6.05 24.08 -6.37
C GLU A 224 -4.78 24.05 -5.50
N TYR A 225 -3.81 23.20 -5.88
CA TYR A 225 -2.56 23.07 -5.16
C TYR A 225 -1.58 24.20 -5.51
N LYS A 226 -1.52 25.20 -4.64
CA LYS A 226 -0.73 26.43 -4.83
C LYS A 226 0.68 26.40 -4.22
N ARG A 227 1.26 25.21 -4.04
CA ARG A 227 2.63 25.09 -3.52
C ARG A 227 3.64 25.13 -4.64
N TYR A 228 4.83 25.65 -4.34
CA TYR A 228 5.95 25.57 -5.23
C TYR A 228 6.48 24.14 -5.35
N ALA A 229 6.99 23.79 -6.51
CA ALA A 229 7.64 22.53 -6.80
C ALA A 229 8.96 22.77 -7.56
N LEU A 230 9.89 21.85 -7.42
CA LEU A 230 11.10 21.73 -8.25
C LEU A 230 10.77 20.95 -9.50
#